data_c96993510762efdc4b761b20f388aace
#
_entry.id   c96993510762efdc4b761b20f388aace
#
_cell.length_a   1.000
_cell.length_b   1.000
_cell.length_c   1.000
_cell.angle_alpha   90.00
_cell.angle_beta   90.00
_cell.angle_gamma   90.00
#
_symmetry.space_group_name_H-M   'P 1'
#
loop_
_entity.id
_entity.type
_entity.pdbx_description
1 polymer ?
#
loop_
_entity_poly.entity_id
_entity_poly.type
_entity_poly.pdbx_seq_one_letter_code
_entity_poly.pdbx_strand_id
1 'polypeptide(L)'
;MMPRLKALILRLLHEHRVMTMATLRPDGWPQATMVGYLNDGFLLYCFVARSTQKFANIQRDLRVSIAIGSDAANPMQVRGLSLAGHASEVSDRSEFDEIAALRLQKFPEYAALPAPLARQDGHLRIAPAPKPTRVALLRIAPDIISVLDYEHGFGHSELVTFSERDLDVHLETRSHPWTRSTASSD
;
A
#
# COMPACT_ATOMS: atom_id res chain seq x y z
N MET A 1 5.12 -10.77 -17.73
CA MET A 1 5.70 -9.44 -17.38
C MET A 1 7.13 -9.37 -17.86
N MET A 2 7.52 -8.23 -18.44
CA MET A 2 8.93 -8.02 -18.76
C MET A 2 9.77 -7.99 -17.46
N PRO A 3 10.87 -8.75 -17.38
CA PRO A 3 11.69 -8.84 -16.15
C PRO A 3 12.13 -7.47 -15.62
N ARG A 4 12.38 -6.51 -16.52
CA ARG A 4 12.74 -5.13 -16.18
C ARG A 4 11.63 -4.41 -15.40
N LEU A 5 10.38 -4.52 -15.85
CA LEU A 5 9.24 -3.85 -15.22
C LEU A 5 8.94 -4.44 -13.84
N LYS A 6 9.04 -5.78 -13.72
CA LYS A 6 8.96 -6.47 -12.41
C LYS A 6 10.00 -5.94 -11.44
N ALA A 7 11.26 -5.88 -11.86
CA ALA A 7 12.35 -5.41 -11.04
C ALA A 7 12.16 -3.94 -10.62
N LEU A 8 11.67 -3.09 -11.52
CA LEU A 8 11.40 -1.67 -11.24
C LEU A 8 10.29 -1.53 -10.20
N ILE A 9 9.15 -2.25 -10.37
CA ILE A 9 8.04 -2.21 -9.40
C ILE A 9 8.53 -2.65 -8.02
N LEU A 10 9.17 -3.82 -7.93
CA LEU A 10 9.64 -4.36 -6.65
C LEU A 10 10.67 -3.44 -5.98
N ARG A 11 11.55 -2.82 -6.77
CA ARG A 11 12.50 -1.82 -6.26
C ARG A 11 11.77 -0.62 -5.68
N LEU A 12 10.82 0.00 -6.40
CA LEU A 12 10.07 1.15 -5.92
C LEU A 12 9.27 0.81 -4.66
N LEU A 13 8.64 -0.38 -4.60
CA LEU A 13 7.96 -0.85 -3.39
C LEU A 13 8.91 -1.02 -2.21
N HIS A 14 10.16 -1.40 -2.46
CA HIS A 14 11.15 -1.64 -1.41
C HIS A 14 11.84 -0.37 -0.91
N GLU A 15 12.09 0.59 -1.80
CA GLU A 15 12.82 1.83 -1.49
C GLU A 15 11.97 2.81 -0.65
N HIS A 16 10.65 2.76 -0.80
CA HIS A 16 9.74 3.64 -0.09
C HIS A 16 9.20 3.00 1.20
N ARG A 17 8.86 3.82 2.18
CA ARG A 17 8.34 3.40 3.49
C ARG A 17 6.93 3.91 3.77
N VAL A 18 6.48 4.87 2.98
CA VAL A 18 5.20 5.55 3.14
C VAL A 18 4.48 5.53 1.80
N MET A 19 3.20 5.25 1.86
CA MET A 19 2.27 5.35 0.74
C MET A 19 1.16 6.34 1.06
N THR A 20 0.59 6.96 0.05
CA THR A 20 -0.71 7.61 0.16
C THR A 20 -1.78 6.58 -0.19
N MET A 21 -2.66 6.29 0.74
CA MET A 21 -3.78 5.36 0.55
C MET A 21 -5.10 6.12 0.56
N ALA A 22 -5.84 6.01 -0.54
CA ALA A 22 -7.20 6.53 -0.68
C ALA A 22 -8.21 5.41 -0.40
N THR A 23 -9.21 5.74 0.41
CA THR A 23 -10.36 4.89 0.77
C THR A 23 -11.65 5.66 0.53
N LEU A 24 -12.76 4.96 0.31
CA LEU A 24 -14.06 5.61 0.06
C LEU A 24 -14.87 5.76 1.34
N ARG A 25 -15.18 6.99 1.71
CA ARG A 25 -16.03 7.32 2.86
C ARG A 25 -17.50 6.94 2.60
N PRO A 26 -18.31 6.78 3.67
CA PRO A 26 -19.75 6.51 3.54
C PRO A 26 -20.52 7.56 2.71
N ASP A 27 -20.08 8.82 2.74
CA ASP A 27 -20.67 9.91 1.99
C ASP A 27 -20.21 9.99 0.52
N GLY A 28 -19.40 9.02 0.07
CA GLY A 28 -18.89 8.92 -1.29
C GLY A 28 -17.61 9.72 -1.55
N TRP A 29 -17.12 10.51 -0.60
CA TRP A 29 -15.87 11.24 -0.77
C TRP A 29 -14.64 10.33 -0.62
N PRO A 30 -13.66 10.43 -1.52
CA PRO A 30 -12.37 9.76 -1.33
C PRO A 30 -11.59 10.43 -0.20
N GLN A 31 -11.01 9.61 0.68
CA GLN A 31 -10.14 10.07 1.76
C GLN A 31 -8.73 9.54 1.51
N ALA A 32 -7.78 10.42 1.20
CA ALA A 32 -6.38 10.08 1.05
C ALA A 32 -5.63 10.34 2.36
N THR A 33 -4.84 9.36 2.81
CA THR A 33 -4.03 9.46 4.03
C THR A 33 -2.67 8.82 3.83
N MET A 34 -1.63 9.40 4.44
CA MET A 34 -0.31 8.79 4.47
C MET A 34 -0.28 7.62 5.45
N VAL A 35 0.30 6.50 5.04
CA VAL A 35 0.39 5.27 5.85
C VAL A 35 1.77 4.65 5.64
N GLY A 36 2.43 4.28 6.73
CA GLY A 36 3.64 3.46 6.66
C GLY A 36 3.31 2.05 6.19
N TYR A 37 4.12 1.49 5.30
CA TYR A 37 3.90 0.15 4.76
C TYR A 37 5.19 -0.66 4.66
N LEU A 38 5.04 -1.94 4.46
CA LEU A 38 6.07 -2.84 3.97
C LEU A 38 5.47 -3.69 2.85
N ASN A 39 6.33 -4.27 2.03
CA ASN A 39 5.91 -5.18 0.98
C ASN A 39 6.55 -6.55 1.14
N ASP A 40 5.79 -7.57 0.75
CA ASP A 40 6.27 -8.91 0.45
C ASP A 40 5.88 -9.23 -0.99
N GLY A 41 6.87 -9.27 -1.87
CA GLY A 41 6.61 -9.26 -3.30
C GLY A 41 5.78 -8.05 -3.71
N PHE A 42 4.63 -8.30 -4.33
CA PHE A 42 3.67 -7.26 -4.75
C PHE A 42 2.60 -6.96 -3.69
N LEU A 43 2.48 -7.80 -2.67
CA LEU A 43 1.55 -7.56 -1.56
C LEU A 43 2.07 -6.43 -0.69
N LEU A 44 1.18 -5.52 -0.30
CA LEU A 44 1.49 -4.46 0.64
C LEU A 44 0.83 -4.75 1.98
N TYR A 45 1.54 -4.41 3.04
CA TYR A 45 1.05 -4.57 4.41
C TYR A 45 1.18 -3.26 5.18
N CYS A 46 0.14 -2.90 5.93
CA CYS A 46 0.18 -1.72 6.79
C CYS A 46 -0.55 -1.96 8.10
N PHE A 47 0.00 -1.40 9.18
CA PHE A 47 -0.63 -1.41 10.49
C PHE A 47 -1.46 -0.14 10.64
N VAL A 48 -2.75 -0.29 10.94
CA VAL A 48 -3.69 0.82 11.12
C VAL A 48 -4.42 0.69 12.45
N ALA A 49 -4.70 1.82 13.10
CA ALA A 49 -5.55 1.78 14.29
C ALA A 49 -7.00 1.53 13.89
N ARG A 50 -7.68 0.61 14.58
CA ARG A 50 -9.08 0.25 14.33
C ARG A 50 -10.06 1.41 14.54
N SER A 51 -9.67 2.42 15.31
CA SER A 51 -10.44 3.63 15.54
C SER A 51 -10.36 4.67 14.42
N THR A 52 -9.60 4.40 13.36
CA THR A 52 -9.42 5.36 12.27
C THR A 52 -10.54 5.28 11.24
N GLN A 53 -10.87 6.43 10.62
CA GLN A 53 -11.87 6.48 9.55
C GLN A 53 -11.49 5.59 8.37
N LYS A 54 -10.20 5.50 8.01
CA LYS A 54 -9.73 4.62 6.92
C LYS A 54 -10.03 3.16 7.19
N PHE A 55 -9.88 2.70 8.45
CA PHE A 55 -10.22 1.33 8.80
C PHE A 55 -11.72 1.08 8.65
N ALA A 56 -12.57 1.99 9.17
CA ALA A 56 -14.01 1.90 9.00
C ALA A 56 -14.44 1.93 7.52
N ASN A 57 -13.77 2.75 6.70
CA ASN A 57 -14.03 2.80 5.26
C ASN A 57 -13.72 1.44 4.60
N ILE A 58 -12.57 0.82 4.91
CA ILE A 58 -12.14 -0.46 4.35
C ILE A 58 -13.07 -1.61 4.78
N GLN A 59 -13.58 -1.60 6.02
CA GLN A 59 -14.56 -2.60 6.46
C GLN A 59 -15.85 -2.57 5.63
N ARG A 60 -16.17 -1.44 5.01
CA ARG A 60 -17.36 -1.25 4.19
C ARG A 60 -17.09 -1.45 2.69
N ASP A 61 -15.93 -1.00 2.22
CA ASP A 61 -15.52 -1.10 0.82
C ASP A 61 -14.02 -1.41 0.78
N LEU A 62 -13.69 -2.62 0.38
CA LEU A 62 -12.31 -3.13 0.38
C LEU A 62 -11.42 -2.45 -0.67
N ARG A 63 -12.00 -1.73 -1.64
CA ARG A 63 -11.24 -1.09 -2.72
C ARG A 63 -10.41 0.06 -2.18
N VAL A 64 -9.14 0.06 -2.57
CA VAL A 64 -8.20 1.13 -2.23
C VAL A 64 -7.44 1.58 -3.47
N SER A 65 -7.05 2.85 -3.47
CA SER A 65 -6.11 3.38 -4.44
C SER A 65 -4.87 3.89 -3.71
N ILE A 66 -3.69 3.58 -4.23
CA ILE A 66 -2.42 3.85 -3.56
C ILE A 66 -1.49 4.59 -4.51
N ALA A 67 -0.79 5.59 -3.97
CA ALA A 67 0.32 6.24 -4.64
C ALA A 67 1.60 6.06 -3.80
N ILE A 68 2.68 5.67 -4.48
CA ILE A 68 4.02 5.52 -3.91
C ILE A 68 5.00 6.23 -4.83
N GLY A 69 5.85 7.05 -4.28
CA GLY A 69 6.85 7.79 -5.02
C GLY A 69 7.45 8.87 -4.15
N SER A 70 8.48 9.50 -4.64
CA SER A 70 9.14 10.61 -3.98
C SER A 70 9.36 11.75 -4.96
N ASP A 71 9.59 12.92 -4.42
CA ASP A 71 10.08 14.06 -5.15
C ASP A 71 11.49 13.77 -5.72
N ALA A 72 11.76 14.29 -6.89
CA ALA A 72 13.06 14.22 -7.55
C ALA A 72 13.52 15.63 -7.90
N ALA A 73 14.81 15.93 -7.63
CA ALA A 73 15.40 17.22 -7.94
C ALA A 73 15.31 17.57 -9.44
N ASN A 74 15.37 16.54 -10.30
CA ASN A 74 15.13 16.65 -11.72
C ASN A 74 13.74 16.07 -12.05
N PRO A 75 12.79 16.87 -12.57
CA PRO A 75 11.45 16.38 -12.93
C PRO A 75 11.45 15.22 -13.92
N MET A 76 12.49 15.10 -14.77
CA MET A 76 12.62 13.97 -15.70
C MET A 76 13.13 12.68 -15.06
N GLN A 77 13.37 12.69 -13.74
CA GLN A 77 13.76 11.51 -12.97
C GLN A 77 12.64 11.04 -12.01
N VAL A 78 11.47 11.65 -12.12
CA VAL A 78 10.32 11.25 -11.31
C VAL A 78 9.91 9.83 -11.67
N ARG A 79 9.82 8.99 -10.64
CA ARG A 79 9.32 7.63 -10.70
C ARG A 79 8.32 7.40 -9.59
N GLY A 80 7.32 6.59 -9.88
CA GLY A 80 6.31 6.26 -8.89
C GLY A 80 5.40 5.13 -9.33
N LEU A 81 4.58 4.71 -8.40
CA LEU A 81 3.56 3.70 -8.60
C LEU A 81 2.20 4.27 -8.23
N SER A 82 1.21 3.98 -9.05
CA SER A 82 -0.19 4.13 -8.71
C SER A 82 -0.85 2.75 -8.77
N LEU A 83 -1.49 2.33 -7.68
CA LEU A 83 -2.10 1.01 -7.58
C LEU A 83 -3.60 1.14 -7.31
N ALA A 84 -4.38 0.26 -7.94
CA ALA A 84 -5.72 -0.08 -7.47
C ALA A 84 -5.68 -1.52 -6.96
N GLY A 85 -6.39 -1.79 -5.88
CA GLY A 85 -6.40 -3.11 -5.27
C GLY A 85 -7.42 -3.23 -4.15
N HIS A 86 -7.37 -4.37 -3.46
CA HIS A 86 -8.26 -4.69 -2.36
C HIS A 86 -7.50 -4.83 -1.05
N ALA A 87 -7.95 -4.11 -0.03
CA ALA A 87 -7.43 -4.21 1.33
C ALA A 87 -8.29 -5.14 2.17
N SER A 88 -7.68 -6.12 2.82
CA SER A 88 -8.35 -7.01 3.76
C SER A 88 -7.58 -7.08 5.08
N GLU A 89 -8.29 -7.30 6.17
CA GLU A 89 -7.64 -7.53 7.46
C GLU A 89 -7.03 -8.94 7.50
N VAL A 90 -5.77 -9.02 7.93
CA VAL A 90 -5.10 -10.30 8.19
C VAL A 90 -5.67 -10.90 9.47
N SER A 91 -6.39 -12.01 9.32
CA SER A 91 -6.97 -12.78 10.44
C SER A 91 -6.11 -13.97 10.86
N ASP A 92 -5.24 -14.46 9.96
CA ASP A 92 -4.31 -15.53 10.25
C ASP A 92 -3.20 -15.04 11.20
N ARG A 93 -3.05 -15.74 12.30
CA ARG A 93 -2.04 -15.42 13.31
C ARG A 93 -0.63 -15.66 12.82
N SER A 94 -0.40 -16.68 12.01
CA SER A 94 0.92 -17.00 11.45
C SER A 94 1.37 -15.89 10.51
N GLU A 95 0.50 -15.51 9.56
CA GLU A 95 0.76 -14.39 8.64
C GLU A 95 1.02 -13.09 9.41
N PHE A 96 0.24 -12.82 10.46
CA PHE A 96 0.45 -11.62 11.30
C PHE A 96 1.84 -11.62 11.93
N ASP A 97 2.25 -12.73 12.54
CA ASP A 97 3.54 -12.84 13.25
C ASP A 97 4.72 -12.78 12.27
N GLU A 98 4.61 -13.38 11.08
CA GLU A 98 5.58 -13.30 10.00
C GLU A 98 5.78 -11.86 9.51
N ILE A 99 4.70 -11.15 9.24
CA ILE A 99 4.75 -9.76 8.78
C ILE A 99 5.24 -8.81 9.89
N ALA A 100 4.89 -9.07 11.14
CA ALA A 100 5.41 -8.31 12.27
C ALA A 100 6.94 -8.50 12.43
N ALA A 101 7.44 -9.73 12.25
CA ALA A 101 8.87 -10.02 12.25
C ALA A 101 9.59 -9.36 11.05
N LEU A 102 9.03 -9.47 9.86
CA LEU A 102 9.54 -8.84 8.64
C LEU A 102 9.66 -7.30 8.82
N ARG A 103 8.66 -6.68 9.46
CA ARG A 103 8.70 -5.25 9.77
C ARG A 103 9.89 -4.88 10.65
N LEU A 104 10.15 -5.65 11.70
CA LEU A 104 11.27 -5.39 12.61
C LEU A 104 12.62 -5.62 11.94
N GLN A 105 12.70 -6.62 11.06
CA GLN A 105 13.90 -6.88 10.25
C GLN A 105 14.17 -5.73 9.26
N LYS A 106 13.13 -5.27 8.57
CA LYS A 106 13.24 -4.23 7.53
C LYS A 106 13.41 -2.82 8.13
N PHE A 107 12.84 -2.58 9.30
CA PHE A 107 12.81 -1.30 9.99
C PHE A 107 13.13 -1.48 11.49
N PRO A 108 14.39 -1.77 11.85
CA PRO A 108 14.77 -2.05 13.24
C PRO A 108 14.51 -0.88 14.19
N GLU A 109 14.39 0.34 13.67
CA GLU A 109 14.01 1.53 14.43
C GLU A 109 12.63 1.40 15.11
N TYR A 110 11.73 0.57 14.58
CA TYR A 110 10.42 0.33 15.22
C TYR A 110 10.54 -0.43 16.54
N ALA A 111 11.60 -1.22 16.73
CA ALA A 111 11.85 -1.89 18.01
C ALA A 111 12.31 -0.90 19.10
N ALA A 112 12.95 0.19 18.70
CA ALA A 112 13.51 1.22 19.58
C ALA A 112 12.57 2.43 19.77
N LEU A 113 11.40 2.45 19.12
CA LEU A 113 10.46 3.55 19.27
C LEU A 113 10.02 3.64 20.74
N PRO A 114 10.21 4.78 21.41
CA PRO A 114 9.63 5.00 22.71
C PRO A 114 8.12 4.86 22.59
N ALA A 115 7.51 4.31 23.64
CA ALA A 115 6.06 4.26 23.72
C ALA A 115 5.48 5.65 23.43
N PRO A 116 4.44 5.75 22.57
CA PRO A 116 3.91 7.05 22.17
C PRO A 116 3.50 7.86 23.41
N LEU A 117 3.84 9.14 23.40
CA LEU A 117 3.41 10.06 24.46
C LEU A 117 1.91 10.35 24.26
N ALA A 118 1.12 10.12 25.29
CA ALA A 118 -0.29 10.49 25.32
C ALA A 118 -0.54 11.58 26.36
N ARG A 119 -1.44 12.50 26.06
CA ARG A 119 -1.94 13.45 27.07
C ARG A 119 -2.97 12.73 27.92
N GLN A 120 -2.68 12.63 29.21
CA GLN A 120 -3.60 12.14 30.21
C GLN A 120 -3.63 13.18 31.35
N ASP A 121 -4.82 13.66 31.68
CA ASP A 121 -5.05 14.69 32.74
C ASP A 121 -4.19 15.96 32.54
N GLY A 122 -4.00 16.41 31.32
CA GLY A 122 -3.21 17.58 30.97
C GLY A 122 -1.68 17.37 30.99
N HIS A 123 -1.21 16.22 31.44
CA HIS A 123 0.21 15.86 31.48
C HIS A 123 0.61 14.91 30.37
N LEU A 124 1.84 15.11 29.83
CA LEU A 124 2.43 14.17 28.89
C LEU A 124 2.89 12.92 29.64
N ARG A 125 2.31 11.77 29.35
CA ARG A 125 2.72 10.47 29.90
C ARG A 125 3.10 9.52 28.78
N ILE A 126 3.96 8.56 29.08
CA ILE A 126 4.27 7.45 28.19
C ILE A 126 2.99 6.61 28.04
N ALA A 127 2.40 6.62 26.86
CA ALA A 127 1.25 5.76 26.58
C ALA A 127 1.68 4.29 26.62
N PRO A 128 0.89 3.41 27.21
CA PRO A 128 1.15 1.98 27.08
C PRO A 128 1.16 1.59 25.60
N ALA A 129 2.03 0.63 25.25
CA ALA A 129 2.05 0.08 23.88
C ALA A 129 0.61 -0.24 23.42
N PRO A 130 0.24 0.11 22.18
CA PRO A 130 -1.12 -0.16 21.70
C PRO A 130 -1.43 -1.64 21.89
N LYS A 131 -2.54 -1.93 22.58
CA LYS A 131 -2.99 -3.31 22.73
C LYS A 131 -3.16 -3.91 21.33
N PRO A 132 -2.77 -5.16 21.08
CA PRO A 132 -2.96 -5.83 19.79
C PRO A 132 -4.40 -5.73 19.26
N THR A 133 -5.39 -5.65 20.16
CA THR A 133 -6.81 -5.45 19.83
C THR A 133 -7.16 -4.08 19.26
N ARG A 134 -6.26 -3.08 19.37
CA ARG A 134 -6.48 -1.72 18.85
C ARG A 134 -5.87 -1.47 17.48
N VAL A 135 -5.04 -2.39 16.99
CA VAL A 135 -4.33 -2.27 15.73
C VAL A 135 -4.72 -3.43 14.84
N ALA A 136 -5.02 -3.14 13.58
CA ALA A 136 -5.24 -4.13 12.54
C ALA A 136 -4.03 -4.16 11.61
N LEU A 137 -3.65 -5.34 11.14
CA LEU A 137 -2.77 -5.51 10.01
C LEU A 137 -3.64 -5.65 8.76
N LEU A 138 -3.47 -4.77 7.81
CA LEU A 138 -4.11 -4.85 6.50
C LEU A 138 -3.14 -5.43 5.49
N ARG A 139 -3.61 -6.39 4.71
CA ARG A 139 -2.99 -6.90 3.49
C ARG A 139 -3.68 -6.26 2.31
N ILE A 140 -2.91 -5.75 1.36
CA ILE A 140 -3.41 -5.11 0.14
C ILE A 140 -2.88 -5.90 -1.05
N ALA A 141 -3.80 -6.50 -1.80
CA ALA A 141 -3.51 -7.21 -3.03
C ALA A 141 -3.78 -6.26 -4.22
N PRO A 142 -2.79 -6.00 -5.09
CA PRO A 142 -3.00 -5.15 -6.24
C PRO A 142 -3.78 -5.88 -7.34
N ASP A 143 -4.74 -5.20 -7.95
CA ASP A 143 -5.38 -5.60 -9.19
C ASP A 143 -4.66 -4.98 -10.40
N ILE A 144 -4.21 -3.74 -10.23
CA ILE A 144 -3.55 -2.95 -11.27
C ILE A 144 -2.43 -2.14 -10.65
N ILE A 145 -1.28 -2.09 -11.31
CA ILE A 145 -0.18 -1.18 -11.01
C ILE A 145 0.15 -0.37 -12.26
N SER A 146 0.09 0.96 -12.16
CA SER A 146 0.64 1.88 -13.14
C SER A 146 2.01 2.34 -12.66
N VAL A 147 3.01 2.15 -13.50
CA VAL A 147 4.40 2.56 -13.25
C VAL A 147 4.67 3.84 -13.99
N LEU A 148 4.91 4.92 -13.28
CA LEU A 148 5.37 6.19 -13.82
C LEU A 148 6.89 6.17 -13.90
N ASP A 149 7.47 6.43 -15.08
CA ASP A 149 8.92 6.50 -15.27
C ASP A 149 9.28 7.56 -16.32
N TYR A 150 9.58 8.77 -15.88
CA TYR A 150 9.87 9.90 -16.75
C TYR A 150 11.25 9.81 -17.42
N GLU A 151 12.14 8.91 -17.03
CA GLU A 151 13.38 8.68 -17.79
C GLU A 151 13.12 8.15 -19.21
N HIS A 152 11.92 7.57 -19.44
CA HIS A 152 11.47 7.12 -20.75
C HIS A 152 10.63 8.16 -21.50
N GLY A 153 10.52 9.38 -20.96
CA GLY A 153 9.75 10.49 -21.51
C GLY A 153 8.74 11.06 -20.51
N PHE A 154 8.47 12.33 -20.63
CA PHE A 154 7.52 13.02 -19.76
C PHE A 154 6.11 12.40 -19.89
N GLY A 155 5.54 11.99 -18.77
CA GLY A 155 4.24 11.33 -18.72
C GLY A 155 4.26 9.84 -19.12
N HIS A 156 5.43 9.25 -19.40
CA HIS A 156 5.52 7.82 -19.71
C HIS A 156 5.04 6.98 -18.53
N SER A 157 4.08 6.09 -18.81
CA SER A 157 3.56 5.14 -17.83
C SER A 157 3.28 3.79 -18.46
N GLU A 158 3.55 2.74 -17.71
CA GLU A 158 3.25 1.35 -18.09
C GLU A 158 2.24 0.77 -17.10
N LEU A 159 1.21 0.09 -17.62
CA LEU A 159 0.14 -0.49 -16.82
C LEU A 159 0.31 -2.01 -16.74
N VAL A 160 0.20 -2.54 -15.52
CA VAL A 160 0.32 -3.96 -15.22
C VAL A 160 -0.93 -4.41 -14.49
N THR A 161 -1.59 -5.46 -15.00
CA THR A 161 -2.77 -6.05 -14.37
C THR A 161 -2.42 -7.41 -13.77
N PHE A 162 -3.02 -7.70 -12.60
CA PHE A 162 -2.87 -8.97 -11.89
C PHE A 162 -4.17 -9.74 -12.02
N SER A 163 -4.12 -11.03 -12.39
CA SER A 163 -5.28 -11.90 -12.34
C SER A 163 -5.36 -12.61 -10.99
N GLU A 164 -6.57 -12.88 -10.50
CA GLU A 164 -6.82 -13.42 -9.16
C GLU A 164 -6.12 -14.76 -8.85
N ARG A 165 -5.59 -15.45 -9.86
CA ARG A 165 -5.03 -16.82 -9.68
C ARG A 165 -3.52 -16.90 -9.61
N ASP A 166 -2.81 -15.88 -10.09
CA ASP A 166 -1.34 -15.90 -10.14
C ASP A 166 -0.76 -14.50 -10.10
N LEU A 167 -0.44 -14.00 -8.90
CA LEU A 167 0.27 -12.73 -8.73
C LEU A 167 1.65 -12.71 -9.42
N ASP A 168 2.15 -13.87 -9.86
CA ASP A 168 3.46 -14.00 -10.50
C ASP A 168 3.44 -14.25 -12.01
N VAL A 169 2.32 -14.65 -12.63
CA VAL A 169 2.34 -15.27 -13.98
C VAL A 169 1.66 -14.45 -15.08
N HIS A 170 0.61 -13.70 -14.81
CA HIS A 170 -0.12 -12.97 -15.85
C HIS A 170 -0.13 -11.46 -15.64
N LEU A 171 0.86 -10.80 -16.24
CA LEU A 171 0.93 -9.36 -16.30
C LEU A 171 0.78 -8.92 -17.77
N GLU A 172 -0.36 -8.35 -18.09
CA GLU A 172 -0.55 -7.63 -19.34
C GLU A 172 -0.10 -6.17 -19.17
N THR A 173 0.85 -5.74 -20.00
CA THR A 173 1.24 -4.33 -20.08
C THR A 173 0.28 -3.65 -21.03
N ARG A 174 -0.51 -2.70 -20.55
CA ARG A 174 -1.40 -1.88 -21.39
C ARG A 174 -0.97 -0.41 -21.29
N SER A 175 -0.90 0.25 -22.42
CA SER A 175 -0.81 1.70 -22.50
C SER A 175 -2.23 2.29 -22.61
N HIS A 176 -2.89 2.63 -21.49
CA HIS A 176 -4.22 3.24 -21.31
C HIS A 176 -5.40 2.31 -21.01
N PRO A 177 -6.45 2.92 -20.52
CA PRO A 177 -6.68 3.50 -19.20
C PRO A 177 -7.32 2.48 -18.24
N TRP A 178 -7.54 2.85 -16.99
CA TRP A 178 -8.16 2.12 -15.86
C TRP A 178 -9.58 1.54 -16.11
N THR A 179 -10.00 1.35 -17.34
CA THR A 179 -11.27 0.69 -17.68
C THR A 179 -11.05 -0.81 -17.78
N ARG A 180 -11.73 -1.60 -16.92
CA ARG A 180 -11.89 -3.04 -17.16
C ARG A 180 -12.45 -3.21 -18.55
N SER A 181 -11.79 -3.97 -19.41
CA SER A 181 -12.43 -4.53 -20.58
C SER A 181 -13.56 -5.41 -20.06
N THR A 182 -14.80 -4.97 -20.21
CA THR A 182 -15.93 -5.87 -20.14
C THR A 182 -15.76 -6.84 -21.31
N ALA A 183 -15.22 -8.03 -21.02
CA ALA A 183 -15.33 -9.12 -21.97
C ALA A 183 -16.83 -9.29 -22.21
N SER A 184 -17.31 -8.94 -23.39
CA SER A 184 -18.63 -9.30 -23.84
C SER A 184 -18.69 -10.82 -23.88
N SER A 185 -19.48 -11.38 -23.00
CA SER A 185 -19.98 -12.74 -23.13
C SER A 185 -20.95 -12.75 -24.32
N ASP A 186 -20.47 -13.23 -25.43
CA ASP A 186 -21.31 -13.88 -26.47
C ASP A 186 -21.22 -15.39 -26.32
#